data_74af5c760a94183852c330692daff343
#
_entry.id   74af5c760a94183852c330692daff343
#
_cell.length_a   1.000
_cell.length_b   1.000
_cell.length_c   1.000
_cell.angle_alpha   90.00
_cell.angle_beta   90.00
_cell.angle_gamma   90.00
#
_symmetry.space_group_name_H-M   'P 1'
#
loop_
_entity.id
_entity.type
_entity.pdbx_description
1 polymer ?
#
loop_
_entity_poly.entity_id
_entity_poly.type
_entity_poly.pdbx_seq_one_letter_code
_entity_poly.pdbx_strand_id
1 'polypeptide(L)'
;MKFKRIAGLAAAALLALSCVSCSTENIDCPADESGVHQSGESSGKESNQIPNPMTEVASADEINSRIGCFIKSLDGSEEEKYTVFSGETELGEYRFSVDGAEYVLRAAKTAGDISGVYTAEGLLGDIVEPDAVKDCGEGAFYEKWFDGDMQYSLYGSNTVAADFDTVAFFFKN
;
A
#
# COMPACT_ATOMS: atom_id res chain seq x y z
N MET A 1 -11.18 4.84 -30.71
CA MET A 1 -12.01 6.03 -30.39
C MET A 1 -11.09 7.17 -30.03
N LYS A 2 -11.26 8.37 -30.59
CA LYS A 2 -10.36 9.51 -30.34
C LYS A 2 -10.87 10.32 -29.14
N PHE A 3 -10.17 10.29 -28.01
CA PHE A 3 -10.48 11.14 -26.86
C PHE A 3 -10.03 12.58 -27.11
N LYS A 4 -10.95 13.52 -26.93
CA LYS A 4 -10.68 14.97 -27.00
C LYS A 4 -10.18 15.43 -25.64
N ARG A 5 -8.93 15.92 -25.60
CA ARG A 5 -8.33 16.55 -24.43
C ARG A 5 -9.03 17.87 -24.14
N ILE A 6 -9.60 18.02 -22.94
CA ILE A 6 -10.05 19.29 -22.39
C ILE A 6 -8.97 19.77 -21.42
N ALA A 7 -8.28 20.84 -21.80
CA ALA A 7 -7.30 21.49 -20.93
C ALA A 7 -8.05 22.37 -19.91
N GLY A 8 -8.03 21.97 -18.65
CA GLY A 8 -8.52 22.78 -17.52
C GLY A 8 -7.37 23.51 -16.85
N LEU A 9 -7.47 24.85 -16.74
CA LEU A 9 -6.52 25.76 -16.12
C LEU A 9 -6.47 25.54 -14.60
N ALA A 10 -5.29 25.20 -14.06
CA ALA A 10 -5.05 25.12 -12.62
C ALA A 10 -4.66 26.51 -12.08
N ALA A 11 -5.41 27.01 -11.10
CA ALA A 11 -5.07 28.19 -10.30
C ALA A 11 -4.23 27.75 -9.09
N ALA A 12 -2.96 28.18 -9.04
CA ALA A 12 -2.07 27.95 -7.92
C ALA A 12 -2.42 28.88 -6.73
N ALA A 13 -2.78 28.33 -5.58
CA ALA A 13 -2.87 29.03 -4.32
C ALA A 13 -1.66 28.66 -3.45
N LEU A 14 -0.73 29.61 -3.28
CA LEU A 14 0.42 29.54 -2.36
C LEU A 14 -0.07 29.77 -0.93
N LEU A 15 -0.03 28.77 -0.08
CA LEU A 15 -0.17 28.88 1.38
C LEU A 15 1.21 28.69 2.01
N ALA A 16 1.77 29.77 2.55
CA ALA A 16 2.97 29.78 3.36
C ALA A 16 2.63 29.30 4.77
N LEU A 17 3.16 28.15 5.20
CA LEU A 17 3.15 27.73 6.61
C LEU A 17 4.48 28.10 7.26
N SER A 18 4.38 28.93 8.31
CA SER A 18 5.43 29.34 9.21
C SER A 18 5.86 28.18 10.12
N CYS A 19 7.15 27.85 10.11
CA CYS A 19 7.77 26.92 11.04
C CYS A 19 7.86 27.53 12.43
N VAL A 20 7.21 26.92 13.41
CA VAL A 20 7.45 27.17 14.85
C VAL A 20 8.61 26.28 15.30
N SER A 21 9.69 26.96 15.70
CA SER A 21 10.91 26.36 16.26
C SER A 21 10.64 25.92 17.70
N CYS A 22 10.71 24.62 17.99
CA CYS A 22 10.74 24.11 19.35
C CYS A 22 12.18 24.04 19.83
N SER A 23 12.45 24.79 20.91
CA SER A 23 13.73 24.82 21.65
C SER A 23 13.96 23.48 22.36
N THR A 24 15.14 22.90 22.19
CA THR A 24 15.62 21.77 22.99
C THR A 24 16.13 22.29 24.32
N GLU A 25 15.47 21.92 25.41
CA GLU A 25 16.03 22.07 26.75
C GLU A 25 17.04 20.95 27.02
N ASN A 26 18.28 21.37 27.33
CA ASN A 26 19.35 20.49 27.81
C ASN A 26 19.00 19.98 29.21
N ILE A 27 18.92 18.66 29.36
CA ILE A 27 18.93 18.00 30.67
C ILE A 27 20.36 17.54 30.93
N ASP A 28 21.03 18.23 31.86
CA ASP A 28 22.31 17.81 32.41
C ASP A 28 22.11 16.54 33.24
N CYS A 29 22.83 15.47 32.87
CA CYS A 29 23.03 14.32 33.75
C CYS A 29 24.41 14.44 34.41
N PRO A 30 24.52 14.29 35.74
CA PRO A 30 25.80 14.35 36.44
C PRO A 30 26.64 13.10 36.14
N ALA A 31 27.91 13.35 35.88
CA ALA A 31 28.95 12.34 35.75
C ALA A 31 29.24 11.68 37.10
N ASP A 32 29.26 10.35 37.13
CA ASP A 32 29.88 9.57 38.23
C ASP A 32 31.01 8.73 37.63
N GLU A 33 32.23 9.03 38.11
CA GLU A 33 33.47 8.34 37.77
C GLU A 33 33.55 7.01 38.55
N SER A 34 33.73 5.90 37.88
CA SER A 34 34.49 4.78 38.42
C SER A 34 35.01 3.88 37.30
N GLY A 35 36.29 3.93 37.04
CA GLY A 35 36.97 3.07 36.09
C GLY A 35 37.07 1.63 36.54
N VAL A 36 36.91 0.71 35.60
CA VAL A 36 37.66 -0.58 35.57
C VAL A 36 37.88 -0.98 34.12
N HIS A 37 39.15 -1.07 33.75
CA HIS A 37 39.63 -1.74 32.55
C HIS A 37 39.26 -3.22 32.61
N GLN A 38 38.58 -3.73 31.59
CA GLN A 38 38.67 -5.16 31.25
C GLN A 38 38.59 -5.34 29.74
N SER A 39 39.71 -5.75 29.18
CA SER A 39 39.84 -6.34 27.86
C SER A 39 38.99 -7.61 27.80
N GLY A 40 38.10 -7.72 26.80
CA GLY A 40 37.27 -8.93 26.63
C GLY A 40 36.59 -8.89 25.27
N GLU A 41 37.17 -9.63 24.33
CA GLU A 41 36.55 -10.32 23.19
C GLU A 41 35.37 -9.67 22.49
N SER A 42 35.63 -9.30 21.24
CA SER A 42 34.68 -9.03 20.21
C SER A 42 33.76 -10.25 20.00
N SER A 43 32.72 -10.38 20.82
CA SER A 43 31.58 -11.21 20.52
C SER A 43 30.70 -10.42 19.54
N GLY A 44 30.65 -10.87 18.29
CA GLY A 44 29.73 -10.36 17.28
C GLY A 44 28.30 -10.38 17.81
N LYS A 45 27.79 -9.21 18.20
CA LYS A 45 26.35 -9.04 18.35
C LYS A 45 25.75 -9.20 16.97
N GLU A 46 25.24 -10.40 16.68
CA GLU A 46 24.22 -10.56 15.65
C GLU A 46 23.15 -9.52 15.98
N SER A 47 23.05 -8.49 15.17
CA SER A 47 21.92 -7.55 15.25
C SER A 47 20.70 -8.38 14.91
N ASN A 48 19.86 -8.71 15.89
CA ASN A 48 18.51 -9.20 15.68
C ASN A 48 17.70 -8.07 15.02
N GLN A 49 18.03 -7.80 13.77
CA GLN A 49 17.21 -6.96 12.92
C GLN A 49 15.96 -7.76 12.63
N ILE A 50 14.81 -7.32 13.12
CA ILE A 50 13.51 -7.87 12.73
C ILE A 50 13.44 -7.67 11.21
N PRO A 51 13.32 -8.76 10.42
CA PRO A 51 13.24 -8.63 8.97
C PRO A 51 12.09 -7.68 8.61
N ASN A 52 12.33 -6.78 7.67
CA ASN A 52 11.25 -5.95 7.13
C ASN A 52 10.23 -6.89 6.46
N PRO A 53 8.97 -6.90 6.92
CA PRO A 53 7.95 -7.76 6.32
C PRO A 53 7.60 -7.38 4.88
N MET A 54 8.02 -6.21 4.41
CA MET A 54 7.81 -5.70 3.06
C MET A 54 9.03 -5.96 2.17
N THR A 55 8.81 -6.61 1.02
CA THR A 55 9.82 -6.81 -0.02
C THR A 55 9.29 -6.25 -1.33
N GLU A 56 9.96 -5.25 -1.88
CA GLU A 56 9.68 -4.77 -3.24
C GLU A 56 10.21 -5.79 -4.25
N VAL A 57 9.41 -6.09 -5.28
CA VAL A 57 9.73 -7.06 -6.32
C VAL A 57 9.63 -6.41 -7.70
N ALA A 58 10.20 -7.04 -8.72
CA ALA A 58 10.39 -6.40 -10.02
C ALA A 58 9.13 -6.41 -10.90
N SER A 59 8.18 -7.31 -10.66
CA SER A 59 7.03 -7.49 -11.54
C SER A 59 5.87 -8.23 -10.88
N ALA A 60 4.70 -8.20 -11.54
CA ALA A 60 3.55 -9.02 -11.20
C ALA A 60 3.88 -10.53 -11.22
N ASP A 61 4.70 -10.98 -12.18
CA ASP A 61 5.10 -12.39 -12.28
C ASP A 61 5.86 -12.86 -11.05
N GLU A 62 6.65 -11.99 -10.42
CA GLU A 62 7.36 -12.33 -9.19
C GLU A 62 6.39 -12.46 -8.01
N ILE A 63 5.38 -11.59 -7.90
CA ILE A 63 4.29 -11.75 -6.92
C ILE A 63 3.58 -13.08 -7.16
N ASN A 64 3.16 -13.34 -8.40
CA ASN A 64 2.43 -14.55 -8.78
C ASN A 64 3.19 -15.83 -8.42
N SER A 65 4.51 -15.83 -8.64
CA SER A 65 5.37 -16.97 -8.32
C SER A 65 5.50 -17.22 -6.82
N ARG A 66 5.46 -16.16 -5.99
CA ARG A 66 5.62 -16.29 -4.54
C ARG A 66 4.34 -16.71 -3.84
N ILE A 67 3.22 -16.07 -4.16
CA ILE A 67 1.96 -16.28 -3.44
C ILE A 67 0.96 -17.17 -4.17
N GLY A 68 1.24 -17.51 -5.44
CA GLY A 68 0.38 -18.39 -6.24
C GLY A 68 -0.93 -17.72 -6.68
N CYS A 69 -0.94 -16.40 -6.83
CA CYS A 69 -2.06 -15.62 -7.36
C CYS A 69 -1.91 -15.39 -8.87
N PHE A 70 -2.86 -14.65 -9.44
CA PHE A 70 -2.80 -14.19 -10.81
C PHE A 70 -3.03 -12.67 -10.87
N ILE A 71 -1.95 -11.91 -10.76
CA ILE A 71 -1.93 -10.46 -11.01
C ILE A 71 -1.25 -10.25 -12.37
N LYS A 72 -1.78 -9.36 -13.18
CA LYS A 72 -1.21 -8.93 -14.46
C LYS A 72 -1.06 -7.41 -14.45
N SER A 73 -0.06 -6.87 -15.14
CA SER A 73 0.07 -5.42 -15.32
C SER A 73 -1.03 -4.91 -16.23
N LEU A 74 -1.54 -3.72 -15.95
CA LEU A 74 -2.55 -3.07 -16.79
C LEU A 74 -1.85 -2.23 -17.86
N ASP A 75 -2.17 -2.46 -19.13
CA ASP A 75 -1.61 -1.69 -20.24
C ASP A 75 -1.94 -0.20 -20.10
N GLY A 76 -0.90 0.63 -20.14
CA GLY A 76 -1.01 2.08 -20.00
C GLY A 76 -1.05 2.58 -18.55
N SER A 77 -0.82 1.71 -17.57
CA SER A 77 -0.58 2.11 -16.19
C SER A 77 0.76 2.85 -16.06
N GLU A 78 0.81 3.74 -15.08
CA GLU A 78 1.97 4.53 -14.71
C GLU A 78 2.30 4.27 -13.22
N GLU A 79 3.50 4.64 -12.78
CA GLU A 79 3.95 4.56 -11.37
C GLU A 79 3.77 3.17 -10.74
N GLU A 80 4.03 2.13 -11.53
CA GLU A 80 3.86 0.75 -11.10
C GLU A 80 4.81 0.37 -9.96
N LYS A 81 4.26 -0.25 -8.93
CA LYS A 81 5.00 -0.78 -7.80
C LYS A 81 4.46 -2.12 -7.36
N TYR A 82 5.37 -3.08 -7.19
CA TYR A 82 5.06 -4.44 -6.81
C TYR A 82 5.69 -4.78 -5.47
N THR A 83 4.90 -5.29 -4.52
CA THR A 83 5.35 -5.58 -3.16
C THR A 83 4.81 -6.91 -2.67
N VAL A 84 5.62 -7.68 -1.97
CA VAL A 84 5.19 -8.85 -1.22
C VAL A 84 5.37 -8.58 0.28
N PHE A 85 4.31 -8.78 1.03
CA PHE A 85 4.33 -8.72 2.49
C PHE A 85 4.43 -10.14 3.03
N SER A 86 5.45 -10.39 3.85
CA SER A 86 5.67 -11.66 4.52
C SER A 86 5.06 -11.63 5.91
N GLY A 87 4.29 -12.67 6.29
CA GLY A 87 3.60 -12.78 7.56
C GLY A 87 3.06 -14.19 7.75
N GLU A 88 2.05 -14.36 8.61
CA GLU A 88 1.30 -15.62 8.73
C GLU A 88 0.60 -15.98 7.41
N THR A 89 0.16 -14.97 6.68
CA THR A 89 -0.33 -15.06 5.31
C THR A 89 0.49 -14.10 4.45
N GLU A 90 1.07 -14.61 3.38
CA GLU A 90 1.74 -13.76 2.40
C GLU A 90 0.70 -12.98 1.59
N LEU A 91 0.97 -11.69 1.36
CA LEU A 91 0.11 -10.80 0.60
C LEU A 91 0.92 -10.15 -0.53
N GLY A 92 0.42 -10.24 -1.75
CA GLY A 92 0.93 -9.48 -2.90
C GLY A 92 0.17 -8.18 -3.07
N GLU A 93 0.88 -7.11 -3.38
CA GLU A 93 0.31 -5.80 -3.67
C GLU A 93 0.88 -5.25 -4.97
N TYR A 94 -0.01 -4.78 -5.84
CA TYR A 94 0.31 -4.04 -7.05
C TYR A 94 -0.34 -2.67 -6.96
N ARG A 95 0.49 -1.63 -6.94
CA ARG A 95 0.08 -0.22 -7.00
C ARG A 95 0.37 0.34 -8.35
N PHE A 96 -0.52 1.15 -8.88
CA PHE A 96 -0.39 1.79 -10.17
C PHE A 96 -1.32 3.00 -10.29
N SER A 97 -1.07 3.85 -11.28
CA SER A 97 -1.97 4.94 -11.64
C SER A 97 -2.44 4.84 -13.09
N VAL A 98 -3.63 5.34 -13.36
CA VAL A 98 -4.20 5.46 -14.71
C VAL A 98 -4.94 6.79 -14.81
N ASP A 99 -4.56 7.65 -15.76
CA ASP A 99 -5.17 8.96 -15.98
C ASP A 99 -5.27 9.85 -14.70
N GLY A 100 -4.31 9.67 -13.77
CA GLY A 100 -4.25 10.39 -12.50
C GLY A 100 -5.10 9.82 -11.37
N ALA A 101 -5.82 8.72 -11.61
CA ALA A 101 -6.43 7.90 -10.56
C ALA A 101 -5.40 6.90 -10.01
N GLU A 102 -5.42 6.65 -8.71
CA GLU A 102 -4.53 5.72 -8.04
C GLU A 102 -5.26 4.44 -7.68
N TYR A 103 -4.61 3.29 -7.90
CA TYR A 103 -5.18 1.97 -7.63
C TYR A 103 -4.24 1.10 -6.80
N VAL A 104 -4.82 0.30 -5.93
CA VAL A 104 -4.12 -0.71 -5.13
C VAL A 104 -4.85 -2.04 -5.30
N LEU A 105 -4.23 -2.99 -5.98
CA LEU A 105 -4.69 -4.36 -6.09
C LEU A 105 -3.91 -5.22 -5.10
N ARG A 106 -4.61 -6.01 -4.29
CA ARG A 106 -4.02 -6.97 -3.36
C ARG A 106 -4.55 -8.37 -3.59
N ALA A 107 -3.72 -9.36 -3.29
CA ALA A 107 -4.09 -10.77 -3.36
C ALA A 107 -3.45 -11.55 -2.22
N ALA A 108 -4.22 -12.45 -1.59
CA ALA A 108 -3.74 -13.35 -0.54
C ALA A 108 -4.66 -14.56 -0.38
N LYS A 109 -4.11 -15.67 0.14
CA LYS A 109 -4.89 -16.87 0.52
C LYS A 109 -5.45 -16.72 1.93
N THR A 110 -6.50 -15.94 2.06
CA THR A 110 -7.17 -15.67 3.35
C THR A 110 -8.63 -15.27 3.12
N ALA A 111 -9.46 -15.49 4.13
CA ALA A 111 -10.82 -14.95 4.17
C ALA A 111 -10.90 -13.63 4.99
N GLY A 112 -9.82 -13.24 5.66
CA GLY A 112 -9.74 -12.00 6.43
C GLY A 112 -9.58 -10.77 5.55
N ASP A 113 -9.62 -9.59 6.15
CA ASP A 113 -9.43 -8.34 5.42
C ASP A 113 -8.02 -8.21 4.86
N ILE A 114 -7.93 -7.89 3.57
CA ILE A 114 -6.69 -7.54 2.87
C ILE A 114 -6.73 -6.13 2.27
N SER A 115 -7.81 -5.37 2.52
CA SER A 115 -7.95 -4.00 1.99
C SER A 115 -6.89 -3.05 2.53
N GLY A 116 -6.51 -3.23 3.81
CA GLY A 116 -5.66 -2.29 4.54
C GLY A 116 -6.29 -0.91 4.71
N VAL A 117 -7.60 -0.80 4.54
CA VAL A 117 -8.36 0.45 4.66
C VAL A 117 -9.29 0.38 5.86
N TYR A 118 -9.10 1.31 6.79
CA TYR A 118 -9.94 1.46 7.97
C TYR A 118 -11.01 2.52 7.73
N THR A 119 -12.24 2.21 8.09
CA THR A 119 -13.39 3.13 8.07
C THR A 119 -13.92 3.31 9.48
N ALA A 120 -14.88 4.22 9.65
CA ALA A 120 -15.59 4.38 10.94
C ALA A 120 -16.39 3.11 11.33
N GLU A 121 -16.73 2.27 10.37
CA GLU A 121 -17.51 1.03 10.54
C GLU A 121 -16.62 -0.20 10.76
N GLY A 122 -15.32 -0.10 10.52
CA GLY A 122 -14.34 -1.19 10.65
C GLY A 122 -13.39 -1.31 9.46
N LEU A 123 -12.78 -2.49 9.30
CA LEU A 123 -11.96 -2.80 8.15
C LEU A 123 -12.82 -2.95 6.90
N LEU A 124 -12.45 -2.26 5.82
CA LEU A 124 -13.27 -2.18 4.62
C LEU A 124 -13.55 -3.55 3.99
N GLY A 125 -12.56 -4.43 3.99
CA GLY A 125 -12.72 -5.78 3.46
C GLY A 125 -13.64 -6.68 4.30
N ASP A 126 -13.87 -6.37 5.57
CA ASP A 126 -14.80 -7.15 6.42
C ASP A 126 -16.25 -6.73 6.20
N ILE A 127 -16.50 -5.47 5.86
CA ILE A 127 -17.86 -4.90 5.73
C ILE A 127 -18.42 -4.91 4.30
N VAL A 128 -17.59 -5.18 3.29
CA VAL A 128 -18.01 -5.24 1.88
C VAL A 128 -18.20 -6.71 1.46
N GLU A 129 -19.35 -7.03 0.92
CA GLU A 129 -19.62 -8.36 0.38
C GLU A 129 -18.79 -8.62 -0.89
N PRO A 130 -18.39 -9.87 -1.16
CA PRO A 130 -17.70 -10.22 -2.41
C PRO A 130 -18.51 -9.79 -3.64
N ASP A 131 -17.81 -9.35 -4.68
CA ASP A 131 -18.35 -8.87 -5.96
C ASP A 131 -19.29 -7.65 -5.86
N ALA A 132 -19.28 -6.98 -4.72
CA ALA A 132 -19.98 -5.72 -4.52
C ALA A 132 -19.02 -4.54 -4.58
N VAL A 133 -19.32 -3.55 -5.43
CA VAL A 133 -18.58 -2.28 -5.46
C VAL A 133 -19.12 -1.37 -4.37
N LYS A 134 -18.24 -0.92 -3.49
CA LYS A 134 -18.53 0.06 -2.44
C LYS A 134 -18.02 1.43 -2.87
N ASP A 135 -18.92 2.41 -2.92
CA ASP A 135 -18.55 3.83 -2.95
C ASP A 135 -18.10 4.25 -1.55
N CYS A 136 -16.83 4.64 -1.43
CA CYS A 136 -16.20 5.08 -0.18
C CYS A 136 -16.24 6.60 0.00
N GLY A 137 -16.84 7.33 -0.96
CA GLY A 137 -16.87 8.79 -0.96
C GLY A 137 -15.62 9.43 -1.58
N GLU A 138 -15.71 10.71 -1.92
CA GLU A 138 -14.59 11.52 -2.43
C GLU A 138 -13.85 10.92 -3.65
N GLY A 139 -14.57 10.18 -4.50
CA GLY A 139 -13.98 9.53 -5.68
C GLY A 139 -13.15 8.29 -5.33
N ALA A 140 -13.43 7.65 -4.20
CA ALA A 140 -12.83 6.39 -3.81
C ALA A 140 -13.83 5.24 -3.92
N PHE A 141 -13.37 4.10 -4.43
CA PHE A 141 -14.15 2.89 -4.60
C PHE A 141 -13.36 1.67 -4.14
N TYR A 142 -14.10 0.63 -3.74
CA TYR A 142 -13.52 -0.64 -3.29
C TYR A 142 -14.36 -1.80 -3.78
N GLU A 143 -13.68 -2.89 -4.15
CA GLU A 143 -14.28 -4.18 -4.44
C GLU A 143 -13.38 -5.31 -3.96
N LYS A 144 -13.96 -6.43 -3.52
CA LYS A 144 -13.23 -7.68 -3.33
C LYS A 144 -13.91 -8.82 -4.07
N TRP A 145 -13.12 -9.82 -4.47
CA TRP A 145 -13.64 -11.05 -5.08
C TRP A 145 -12.74 -12.23 -4.73
N PHE A 146 -13.20 -13.42 -5.07
CA PHE A 146 -12.45 -14.65 -4.91
C PHE A 146 -12.25 -15.36 -6.24
N ASP A 147 -11.06 -15.96 -6.43
CA ASP A 147 -10.78 -16.95 -7.45
C ASP A 147 -10.19 -18.19 -6.77
N GLY A 148 -11.00 -19.24 -6.65
CA GLY A 148 -10.69 -20.40 -5.84
C GLY A 148 -10.48 -20.06 -4.35
N ASP A 149 -9.28 -20.30 -3.84
CA ASP A 149 -8.86 -19.99 -2.46
C ASP A 149 -8.16 -18.64 -2.32
N MET A 150 -7.99 -17.93 -3.43
CA MET A 150 -7.34 -16.62 -3.49
C MET A 150 -8.37 -15.51 -3.38
N GLN A 151 -8.19 -14.64 -2.39
CA GLN A 151 -8.93 -13.38 -2.29
C GLN A 151 -8.16 -12.27 -3.00
N TYR A 152 -8.90 -11.46 -3.74
CA TYR A 152 -8.41 -10.22 -4.33
C TYR A 152 -9.18 -9.04 -3.75
N SER A 153 -8.52 -7.89 -3.67
CA SER A 153 -9.17 -6.61 -3.37
C SER A 153 -8.60 -5.51 -4.24
N LEU A 154 -9.47 -4.66 -4.77
CA LEU A 154 -9.11 -3.47 -5.52
C LEU A 154 -9.63 -2.24 -4.78
N TYR A 155 -8.76 -1.30 -4.50
CA TYR A 155 -9.09 0.03 -4.03
C TYR A 155 -8.67 1.05 -5.06
N GLY A 156 -9.55 1.98 -5.42
CA GLY A 156 -9.25 3.10 -6.33
C GLY A 156 -9.55 4.42 -5.65
N SER A 157 -8.71 5.42 -5.86
CA SER A 157 -8.92 6.81 -5.42
C SER A 157 -8.73 7.80 -6.56
N ASN A 158 -9.33 8.98 -6.44
CA ASN A 158 -9.38 9.99 -7.50
C ASN A 158 -9.99 9.46 -8.81
N THR A 159 -10.95 8.55 -8.73
CA THR A 159 -11.59 7.90 -9.88
C THR A 159 -13.10 8.13 -9.89
N VAL A 160 -13.76 7.67 -10.94
CA VAL A 160 -15.22 7.61 -11.04
C VAL A 160 -15.67 6.15 -11.19
N ALA A 161 -16.90 5.84 -10.83
CA ALA A 161 -17.42 4.46 -10.81
C ALA A 161 -17.19 3.71 -12.13
N ALA A 162 -17.42 4.36 -13.28
CA ALA A 162 -17.27 3.71 -14.59
C ALA A 162 -15.82 3.33 -14.93
N ASP A 163 -14.83 4.14 -14.50
CA ASP A 163 -13.41 3.88 -14.71
C ASP A 163 -12.94 2.81 -13.72
N PHE A 164 -13.40 2.87 -12.47
CA PHE A 164 -13.14 1.82 -11.48
C PHE A 164 -13.68 0.46 -11.93
N ASP A 165 -14.93 0.39 -12.40
CA ASP A 165 -15.54 -0.84 -12.93
C ASP A 165 -14.73 -1.41 -14.11
N THR A 166 -14.20 -0.53 -14.98
CA THR A 166 -13.36 -0.95 -16.12
C THR A 166 -12.07 -1.61 -15.65
N VAL A 167 -11.40 -1.02 -14.66
CA VAL A 167 -10.17 -1.56 -14.07
C VAL A 167 -10.46 -2.87 -13.32
N ALA A 168 -11.52 -2.92 -12.51
CA ALA A 168 -11.93 -4.13 -11.80
C ALA A 168 -12.25 -5.28 -12.77
N PHE A 169 -12.99 -4.99 -13.85
CA PHE A 169 -13.30 -5.98 -14.89
C PHE A 169 -12.05 -6.56 -15.55
N PHE A 170 -11.02 -5.73 -15.79
CA PHE A 170 -9.75 -6.20 -16.36
C PHE A 170 -9.07 -7.25 -15.47
N PHE A 171 -9.09 -7.08 -14.15
CA PHE A 171 -8.43 -8.02 -13.22
C PHE A 171 -9.26 -9.27 -12.94
N LYS A 172 -10.57 -9.22 -13.16
CA LYS A 172 -11.49 -10.38 -12.96
C LYS A 172 -11.57 -11.31 -14.18
N ASN A 173 -11.04 -10.91 -15.36
CA ASN A 173 -11.10 -11.65 -16.64
C ASN A 173 -9.72 -11.74 -17.31
#